data_b06e47391ce708e85a04b59222a6cd05
#
_entry.id   b06e47391ce708e85a04b59222a6cd05
#
_cell.length_a   1.000
_cell.length_b   1.000
_cell.length_c   1.000
_cell.angle_alpha   90.00
_cell.angle_beta   90.00
_cell.angle_gamma   90.00
#
_symmetry.space_group_name_H-M   'P 1'
#
loop_
_entity.id
_entity.type
_entity.pdbx_description
1 polymer ?
#
loop_
_entity_poly.entity_id
_entity_poly.type
_entity_poly.pdbx_seq_one_letter_code
_entity_poly.pdbx_strand_id
1 'polypeptide(L)'
;MTETSKPRVVTTIADFRTAITEALAAAQEELDRAARQEAEQNGTAVQYKNASLGYVPTMGALHDGHATLLRRAAEQNDVVVASIFVNPLQFGPGEDYEAYPRTLEADAALAGAAGVDIIFAPEVEEMYPDGDPLICISSGELGTKFEGATRPGHFDGVLTVVNKFFNIIRPAAGNHSVNAYFGQKDAQQYILIQRMVRDFNHDVTMRPVSIVRDDNGLALSSRNGYLSDEERESALVLSRTLAMLRENSLNRGFHEIDLDGARERINSTPGVRLDYLELVDPMTFGEPTEESERVLALVAAFVGPTRLIDNMDLR
;
A
#
# COMPACT_ATOMS: atom_id res chain seq x y z
N MET A 1 -3.07 -10.37 -27.61
CA MET A 1 -3.25 -10.94 -26.28
C MET A 1 -1.99 -11.74 -26.00
N THR A 2 -1.05 -11.13 -25.29
CA THR A 2 0.16 -11.86 -24.81
C THR A 2 -0.31 -12.89 -23.79
N GLU A 3 0.12 -14.14 -23.93
CA GLU A 3 -0.07 -15.16 -22.89
C GLU A 3 0.46 -14.59 -21.58
N THR A 4 -0.45 -14.41 -20.60
CA THR A 4 -0.05 -14.01 -19.24
C THR A 4 0.77 -15.15 -18.66
N SER A 5 2.09 -14.99 -18.62
CA SER A 5 2.97 -15.99 -18.02
C SER A 5 2.66 -16.10 -16.53
N LYS A 6 2.60 -17.33 -16.03
CA LYS A 6 2.43 -17.57 -14.59
C LYS A 6 3.65 -16.97 -13.86
N PRO A 7 3.48 -16.15 -12.81
CA PRO A 7 4.61 -15.57 -12.09
C PRO A 7 5.48 -16.66 -11.46
N ARG A 8 6.79 -16.42 -11.40
CA ARG A 8 7.72 -17.30 -10.68
C ARG A 8 7.51 -17.11 -9.17
N VAL A 9 7.05 -18.14 -8.47
CA VAL A 9 6.89 -18.12 -7.02
C VAL A 9 8.16 -18.63 -6.36
N VAL A 10 8.71 -17.88 -5.42
CA VAL A 10 9.90 -18.22 -4.63
C VAL A 10 9.64 -18.00 -3.16
N THR A 11 10.27 -18.80 -2.29
CA THR A 11 10.00 -18.80 -0.85
C THR A 11 11.21 -18.41 -0.01
N THR A 12 12.42 -18.44 -0.59
CA THR A 12 13.64 -18.04 0.14
C THR A 12 14.14 -16.68 -0.32
N ILE A 13 14.78 -15.94 0.59
CA ILE A 13 15.44 -14.66 0.30
C ILE A 13 16.51 -14.82 -0.78
N ALA A 14 17.24 -15.93 -0.74
CA ALA A 14 18.32 -16.21 -1.71
C ALA A 14 17.75 -16.38 -3.13
N ASP A 15 16.70 -17.19 -3.28
CA ASP A 15 16.06 -17.42 -4.59
C ASP A 15 15.38 -16.14 -5.09
N PHE A 16 14.78 -15.34 -4.19
CA PHE A 16 14.15 -14.08 -4.56
C PHE A 16 15.16 -13.07 -5.10
N ARG A 17 16.29 -12.91 -4.44
CA ARG A 17 17.39 -12.06 -4.92
C ARG A 17 17.92 -12.53 -6.27
N THR A 18 18.13 -13.84 -6.43
CA THR A 18 18.57 -14.42 -7.70
C THR A 18 17.57 -14.15 -8.83
N ALA A 19 16.27 -14.39 -8.57
CA ALA A 19 15.22 -14.16 -9.55
C ALA A 19 15.11 -12.69 -9.99
N ILE A 20 15.23 -11.73 -9.05
CA ILE A 20 15.27 -10.29 -9.37
C ILE A 20 16.46 -9.96 -10.26
N THR A 21 17.66 -10.44 -9.90
CA THR A 21 18.88 -10.16 -10.66
C THR A 21 18.78 -10.70 -12.08
N GLU A 22 18.30 -11.93 -12.25
CA GLU A 22 18.09 -12.58 -13.55
C GLU A 22 17.06 -11.81 -14.40
N ALA A 23 15.91 -11.44 -13.82
CA ALA A 23 14.86 -10.73 -14.53
C ALA A 23 15.32 -9.33 -14.99
N LEU A 24 16.00 -8.57 -14.12
CA LEU A 24 16.51 -7.25 -14.46
C LEU A 24 17.61 -7.31 -15.53
N ALA A 25 18.48 -8.33 -15.49
CA ALA A 25 19.49 -8.54 -16.52
C ALA A 25 18.83 -8.81 -17.88
N ALA A 26 17.81 -9.66 -17.94
CA ALA A 26 17.07 -9.96 -19.15
C ALA A 26 16.34 -8.70 -19.69
N ALA A 27 15.66 -7.95 -18.82
CA ALA A 27 15.00 -6.71 -19.21
C ALA A 27 15.99 -5.67 -19.73
N GLN A 28 17.17 -5.53 -19.10
CA GLN A 28 18.22 -4.63 -19.55
C GLN A 28 18.74 -5.00 -20.95
N GLU A 29 18.95 -6.30 -21.23
CA GLU A 29 19.37 -6.73 -22.57
C GLU A 29 18.34 -6.41 -23.65
N GLU A 30 17.05 -6.50 -23.33
CA GLU A 30 15.96 -6.14 -24.25
C GLU A 30 15.93 -4.63 -24.51
N LEU A 31 16.03 -3.82 -23.45
CA LEU A 31 16.09 -2.37 -23.57
C LEU A 31 17.30 -1.90 -24.39
N ASP A 32 18.46 -2.48 -24.15
CA ASP A 32 19.68 -2.17 -24.89
C ASP A 32 19.59 -2.54 -26.38
N ARG A 33 18.94 -3.67 -26.67
CA ARG A 33 18.68 -4.11 -28.04
C ARG A 33 17.73 -3.15 -28.75
N ALA A 34 16.62 -2.79 -28.09
CA ALA A 34 15.65 -1.86 -28.63
C ALA A 34 16.28 -0.48 -28.90
N ALA A 35 17.08 0.05 -27.96
CA ALA A 35 17.78 1.33 -28.11
C ALA A 35 18.75 1.34 -29.31
N ARG A 36 19.47 0.25 -29.56
CA ARG A 36 20.37 0.12 -30.72
C ARG A 36 19.58 0.10 -32.03
N GLN A 37 18.49 -0.66 -32.08
CA GLN A 37 17.64 -0.73 -33.27
C GLN A 37 17.01 0.63 -33.61
N GLU A 38 16.51 1.35 -32.60
CA GLU A 38 15.94 2.67 -32.77
C GLU A 38 17.00 3.68 -33.29
N ALA A 39 18.19 3.69 -32.70
CA ALA A 39 19.29 4.54 -33.12
C ALA A 39 19.73 4.29 -34.56
N GLU A 40 19.80 3.01 -34.98
CA GLU A 40 20.12 2.60 -36.33
C GLU A 40 19.06 3.07 -37.34
N GLN A 41 17.77 2.92 -37.01
CA GLN A 41 16.65 3.33 -37.86
C GLN A 41 16.59 4.86 -38.04
N ASN A 42 16.89 5.62 -36.98
CA ASN A 42 16.78 7.07 -36.95
C ASN A 42 18.10 7.79 -37.30
N GLY A 43 19.22 7.08 -37.45
CA GLY A 43 20.54 7.67 -37.67
C GLY A 43 21.04 8.54 -36.50
N THR A 44 20.66 8.18 -35.27
CA THR A 44 20.96 8.93 -34.02
C THR A 44 21.94 8.17 -33.13
N ALA A 45 22.46 8.83 -32.09
CA ALA A 45 23.25 8.15 -31.05
C ALA A 45 22.35 7.27 -30.19
N VAL A 46 22.88 6.11 -29.74
CA VAL A 46 22.16 5.18 -28.86
C VAL A 46 21.91 5.86 -27.51
N GLN A 47 20.67 5.84 -27.06
CA GLN A 47 20.24 6.33 -25.75
C GLN A 47 19.92 5.11 -24.86
N TYR A 48 20.83 4.74 -23.96
CA TYR A 48 20.61 3.65 -23.02
C TYR A 48 19.79 4.12 -21.82
N LYS A 49 18.86 3.28 -21.37
CA LYS A 49 18.03 3.47 -20.18
C LYS A 49 18.23 2.26 -19.28
N ASN A 50 18.38 2.48 -17.97
CA ASN A 50 18.41 1.37 -17.01
C ASN A 50 17.00 0.80 -16.83
N ALA A 51 16.92 -0.53 -16.73
CA ALA A 51 15.69 -1.20 -16.36
C ALA A 51 15.22 -0.76 -14.96
N SER A 52 13.93 -0.89 -14.71
CA SER A 52 13.28 -0.48 -13.46
C SER A 52 12.57 -1.65 -12.80
N LEU A 53 12.57 -1.66 -11.46
CA LEU A 53 11.89 -2.65 -10.64
C LEU A 53 10.70 -2.03 -9.93
N GLY A 54 9.50 -2.57 -10.16
CA GLY A 54 8.30 -2.30 -9.40
C GLY A 54 8.14 -3.32 -8.27
N TYR A 55 7.87 -2.87 -7.05
CA TYR A 55 7.64 -3.72 -5.90
C TYR A 55 6.29 -3.42 -5.24
N VAL A 56 5.51 -4.46 -4.97
CA VAL A 56 4.21 -4.36 -4.29
C VAL A 56 4.19 -5.31 -3.08
N PRO A 57 4.32 -4.81 -1.85
CA PRO A 57 4.15 -5.63 -0.66
C PRO A 57 2.68 -5.90 -0.37
N THR A 58 2.35 -7.17 -0.06
CA THR A 58 1.01 -7.60 0.33
C THR A 58 1.06 -8.66 1.42
N MET A 59 -0.06 -8.86 2.09
CA MET A 59 -0.25 -10.00 2.99
C MET A 59 -0.99 -11.19 2.34
N GLY A 60 -1.30 -11.12 1.06
CA GLY A 60 -2.17 -12.09 0.38
C GLY A 60 -3.65 -11.75 0.49
N ALA A 61 -4.53 -12.73 0.19
CA ALA A 61 -5.97 -12.52 0.02
C ALA A 61 -6.25 -11.37 -0.95
N LEU A 62 -5.62 -11.42 -2.12
CA LEU A 62 -5.62 -10.34 -3.08
C LEU A 62 -7.03 -10.08 -3.65
N HIS A 63 -7.35 -8.82 -3.83
CA HIS A 63 -8.61 -8.34 -4.39
C HIS A 63 -8.35 -7.23 -5.43
N ASP A 64 -9.39 -6.69 -6.05
CA ASP A 64 -9.27 -5.68 -7.12
C ASP A 64 -8.46 -4.44 -6.72
N GLY A 65 -8.50 -4.03 -5.46
CA GLY A 65 -7.63 -2.97 -4.93
C GLY A 65 -6.14 -3.32 -5.08
N HIS A 66 -5.76 -4.55 -4.71
CA HIS A 66 -4.39 -5.04 -4.92
C HIS A 66 -4.06 -5.19 -6.41
N ALA A 67 -5.00 -5.71 -7.21
CA ALA A 67 -4.83 -5.82 -8.66
C ALA A 67 -4.53 -4.45 -9.31
N THR A 68 -5.12 -3.38 -8.81
CA THR A 68 -4.84 -2.02 -9.29
C THR A 68 -3.41 -1.58 -8.96
N LEU A 69 -2.90 -1.88 -7.75
CA LEU A 69 -1.50 -1.60 -7.40
C LEU A 69 -0.54 -2.37 -8.32
N LEU A 70 -0.80 -3.65 -8.52
CA LEU A 70 0.03 -4.55 -9.36
C LEU A 70 0.05 -4.10 -10.82
N ARG A 71 -1.12 -3.77 -11.42
CA ARG A 71 -1.20 -3.22 -12.79
C ARG A 71 -0.45 -1.90 -12.91
N ARG A 72 -0.59 -1.01 -11.91
CA ARG A 72 0.14 0.26 -11.92
C ARG A 72 1.65 0.04 -11.86
N ALA A 73 2.12 -0.94 -11.10
CA ALA A 73 3.53 -1.31 -11.08
C ALA A 73 3.97 -1.86 -12.45
N ALA A 74 3.17 -2.73 -13.09
CA ALA A 74 3.46 -3.29 -14.41
C ALA A 74 3.44 -2.26 -15.54
N GLU A 75 2.59 -1.25 -15.47
CA GLU A 75 2.56 -0.14 -16.42
C GLU A 75 3.80 0.76 -16.37
N GLN A 76 4.50 0.80 -15.25
CA GLN A 76 5.54 1.79 -14.97
C GLN A 76 6.94 1.20 -14.79
N ASN A 77 7.09 -0.11 -14.81
CA ASN A 77 8.37 -0.77 -14.61
C ASN A 77 8.59 -1.91 -15.59
N ASP A 78 9.87 -2.23 -15.79
CA ASP A 78 10.30 -3.26 -16.72
C ASP A 78 10.24 -4.67 -16.08
N VAL A 79 10.39 -4.75 -14.75
CA VAL A 79 10.22 -5.98 -13.95
C VAL A 79 9.33 -5.66 -12.75
N VAL A 80 8.37 -6.53 -12.44
CA VAL A 80 7.45 -6.38 -11.31
C VAL A 80 7.52 -7.55 -10.36
N VAL A 81 7.75 -7.25 -9.09
CA VAL A 81 7.76 -8.25 -8.02
C VAL A 81 6.73 -7.91 -6.95
N ALA A 82 6.11 -8.93 -6.37
CA ALA A 82 5.21 -8.78 -5.24
C ALA A 82 5.66 -9.68 -4.08
N SER A 83 5.43 -9.26 -2.84
CA SER A 83 5.49 -10.18 -1.71
C SER A 83 4.09 -10.56 -1.23
N ILE A 84 3.94 -11.82 -0.80
CA ILE A 84 2.75 -12.34 -0.14
C ILE A 84 3.22 -12.94 1.19
N PHE A 85 3.07 -12.15 2.27
CA PHE A 85 3.55 -12.54 3.60
C PHE A 85 2.65 -11.98 4.70
N VAL A 86 2.01 -12.87 5.44
CA VAL A 86 1.22 -12.51 6.62
C VAL A 86 2.20 -12.30 7.78
N ASN A 87 2.54 -11.03 8.04
CA ASN A 87 3.56 -10.67 9.01
C ASN A 87 3.04 -10.78 10.46
N PRO A 88 3.55 -11.69 11.30
CA PRO A 88 3.06 -11.84 12.68
C PRO A 88 3.27 -10.59 13.53
N LEU A 89 4.34 -9.82 13.30
CA LEU A 89 4.72 -8.68 14.13
C LEU A 89 3.72 -7.52 14.10
N GLN A 90 2.85 -7.47 13.09
CA GLN A 90 1.86 -6.39 12.96
C GLN A 90 0.48 -6.73 13.52
N PHE A 91 0.32 -7.92 14.11
CA PHE A 91 -0.90 -8.37 14.76
C PHE A 91 -0.75 -8.32 16.27
N GLY A 92 -1.64 -7.60 16.92
CA GLY A 92 -1.72 -7.54 18.38
C GLY A 92 -2.40 -8.77 18.99
N PRO A 93 -2.33 -8.92 20.32
CA PRO A 93 -3.05 -9.99 21.01
C PRO A 93 -4.56 -9.94 20.72
N GLY A 94 -5.11 -11.05 20.22
CA GLY A 94 -6.54 -11.19 19.91
C GLY A 94 -6.94 -10.67 18.52
N GLU A 95 -5.98 -10.21 17.71
CA GLU A 95 -6.23 -9.96 16.29
C GLU A 95 -6.24 -11.25 15.47
N ASP A 96 -6.71 -11.18 14.24
CA ASP A 96 -7.06 -12.28 13.35
C ASP A 96 -5.87 -12.94 12.61
N TYR A 97 -4.67 -12.94 13.20
CA TYR A 97 -3.47 -13.51 12.56
C TYR A 97 -3.66 -14.96 12.11
N GLU A 98 -4.18 -15.82 13.00
CA GLU A 98 -4.41 -17.24 12.70
C GLU A 98 -5.53 -17.44 11.66
N ALA A 99 -6.53 -16.57 11.69
CA ALA A 99 -7.68 -16.61 10.80
C ALA A 99 -7.44 -15.87 9.47
N TYR A 100 -6.30 -15.16 9.33
CA TYR A 100 -6.01 -14.39 8.13
C TYR A 100 -5.93 -15.31 6.90
N PRO A 101 -6.65 -15.03 5.81
CA PRO A 101 -6.73 -15.92 4.65
C PRO A 101 -5.36 -16.12 3.98
N ARG A 102 -5.04 -17.38 3.68
CA ARG A 102 -3.82 -17.79 2.98
C ARG A 102 -4.21 -18.50 1.69
N THR A 103 -4.24 -17.76 0.59
CA THR A 103 -4.80 -18.17 -0.71
C THR A 103 -3.77 -18.06 -1.84
N LEU A 104 -2.54 -18.52 -1.59
CA LEU A 104 -1.38 -18.29 -2.47
C LEU A 104 -1.64 -18.64 -3.94
N GLU A 105 -2.36 -19.73 -4.25
CA GLU A 105 -2.63 -20.12 -5.62
C GLU A 105 -3.55 -19.11 -6.35
N ALA A 106 -4.62 -18.67 -5.70
CA ALA A 106 -5.52 -17.64 -6.22
C ALA A 106 -4.83 -16.30 -6.33
N ASP A 107 -4.03 -15.93 -5.32
CA ASP A 107 -3.24 -14.70 -5.29
C ASP A 107 -2.22 -14.67 -6.43
N ALA A 108 -1.52 -15.79 -6.67
CA ALA A 108 -0.56 -15.90 -7.77
C ALA A 108 -1.24 -15.80 -9.15
N ALA A 109 -2.43 -16.37 -9.31
CA ALA A 109 -3.20 -16.24 -10.54
C ALA A 109 -3.61 -14.77 -10.79
N LEU A 110 -4.13 -14.07 -9.77
CA LEU A 110 -4.49 -12.66 -9.86
C LEU A 110 -3.28 -11.78 -10.14
N ALA A 111 -2.17 -12.00 -9.42
CA ALA A 111 -0.93 -11.26 -9.60
C ALA A 111 -0.34 -11.45 -11.01
N GLY A 112 -0.31 -12.68 -11.52
CA GLY A 112 0.12 -12.94 -12.89
C GLY A 112 -0.76 -12.27 -13.94
N ALA A 113 -2.07 -12.29 -13.77
CA ALA A 113 -3.00 -11.57 -14.63
C ALA A 113 -2.83 -10.04 -14.58
N ALA A 114 -2.25 -9.53 -13.50
CA ALA A 114 -1.93 -8.12 -13.31
C ALA A 114 -0.53 -7.72 -13.79
N GLY A 115 0.29 -8.67 -14.30
CA GLY A 115 1.62 -8.40 -14.86
C GLY A 115 2.77 -8.55 -13.87
N VAL A 116 2.61 -9.33 -12.81
CA VAL A 116 3.71 -9.64 -11.86
C VAL A 116 4.58 -10.76 -12.44
N ASP A 117 5.89 -10.57 -12.42
CA ASP A 117 6.90 -11.54 -12.89
C ASP A 117 7.30 -12.51 -11.78
N ILE A 118 7.51 -12.00 -10.56
CA ILE A 118 8.03 -12.78 -9.43
C ILE A 118 7.19 -12.52 -8.17
N ILE A 119 6.82 -13.60 -7.49
CA ILE A 119 6.16 -13.56 -6.19
C ILE A 119 7.12 -14.12 -5.14
N PHE A 120 7.37 -13.34 -4.10
CA PHE A 120 8.06 -13.78 -2.89
C PHE A 120 7.02 -14.14 -1.82
N ALA A 121 6.92 -15.43 -1.51
CA ALA A 121 5.98 -15.97 -0.53
C ALA A 121 6.74 -16.75 0.56
N PRO A 122 7.47 -16.05 1.44
CA PRO A 122 8.28 -16.70 2.48
C PRO A 122 7.42 -17.24 3.61
N GLU A 123 7.93 -18.28 4.29
CA GLU A 123 7.44 -18.68 5.60
C GLU A 123 7.99 -17.74 6.69
N VAL A 124 7.40 -17.81 7.89
CA VAL A 124 7.79 -16.94 9.02
C VAL A 124 9.25 -17.16 9.40
N GLU A 125 9.71 -18.40 9.37
CA GLU A 125 11.08 -18.80 9.72
C GLU A 125 12.12 -18.26 8.73
N GLU A 126 11.76 -18.02 7.47
CA GLU A 126 12.64 -17.38 6.49
C GLU A 126 12.80 -15.89 6.81
N MET A 127 11.71 -15.24 7.22
CA MET A 127 11.74 -13.82 7.58
C MET A 127 12.29 -13.58 8.98
N TYR A 128 12.06 -14.49 9.91
CA TYR A 128 12.40 -14.38 11.33
C TYR A 128 12.98 -15.72 11.85
N PRO A 129 14.22 -16.09 11.44
CA PRO A 129 14.78 -17.44 11.71
C PRO A 129 15.02 -17.72 13.19
N ASP A 130 15.20 -16.69 14.00
CA ASP A 130 15.43 -16.80 15.44
C ASP A 130 14.19 -16.43 16.28
N GLY A 131 13.01 -16.44 15.66
CA GLY A 131 11.76 -15.92 16.24
C GLY A 131 11.65 -14.39 16.13
N ASP A 132 10.93 -13.77 17.05
CA ASP A 132 10.73 -12.31 17.01
C ASP A 132 12.07 -11.56 17.04
N PRO A 133 12.25 -10.55 16.16
CA PRO A 133 13.52 -9.84 16.09
C PRO A 133 13.78 -9.05 17.37
N LEU A 134 15.01 -9.15 17.88
CA LEU A 134 15.45 -8.40 19.06
C LEU A 134 15.63 -6.90 18.79
N ILE A 135 15.76 -6.51 17.53
CA ILE A 135 15.88 -5.12 17.10
C ILE A 135 14.74 -4.83 16.13
N CYS A 136 13.88 -3.89 16.50
CA CYS A 136 12.71 -3.48 15.73
C CYS A 136 12.77 -1.99 15.41
N ILE A 137 12.02 -1.57 14.38
CA ILE A 137 11.82 -0.16 14.10
C ILE A 137 10.66 0.34 14.96
N SER A 138 10.84 1.47 15.63
CA SER A 138 9.76 2.16 16.31
C SER A 138 9.15 3.21 15.38
N SER A 139 7.83 3.23 15.29
CA SER A 139 7.05 4.26 14.58
C SER A 139 6.99 5.60 15.34
N GLY A 140 7.53 5.63 16.56
CA GLY A 140 7.54 6.82 17.40
C GLY A 140 6.14 7.36 17.70
N GLU A 141 6.06 8.65 17.96
CA GLU A 141 4.78 9.32 18.27
C GLU A 141 3.77 9.23 17.10
N LEU A 142 4.24 9.27 15.86
CA LEU A 142 3.35 9.22 14.69
C LEU A 142 2.57 7.90 14.60
N GLY A 143 3.16 6.81 15.08
CA GLY A 143 2.53 5.49 15.09
C GLY A 143 1.64 5.21 16.30
N THR A 144 1.47 6.16 17.23
CA THR A 144 0.61 5.98 18.42
C THR A 144 -0.74 6.69 18.31
N LYS A 145 -0.98 7.40 17.21
CA LYS A 145 -2.24 8.14 16.95
C LYS A 145 -3.15 7.30 16.04
N PHE A 146 -4.42 7.63 15.97
CA PHE A 146 -5.43 7.08 15.06
C PHE A 146 -5.43 5.55 15.01
N GLU A 147 -5.07 4.94 13.87
CA GLU A 147 -4.98 3.48 13.74
C GLU A 147 -3.99 2.88 14.75
N GLY A 148 -2.88 3.56 15.01
CA GLY A 148 -1.91 3.09 15.99
C GLY A 148 -2.39 3.18 17.45
N ALA A 149 -3.30 4.09 17.78
CA ALA A 149 -3.95 4.13 19.09
C ALA A 149 -4.88 2.91 19.29
N THR A 150 -5.58 2.52 18.22
CA THR A 150 -6.48 1.36 18.24
C THR A 150 -5.70 0.03 18.19
N ARG A 151 -4.54 0.00 17.58
CA ARG A 151 -3.70 -1.18 17.34
C ARG A 151 -2.26 -0.94 17.83
N PRO A 152 -2.01 -0.92 19.16
CA PRO A 152 -0.67 -0.67 19.70
C PRO A 152 0.38 -1.66 19.16
N GLY A 153 1.53 -1.14 18.69
CA GLY A 153 2.61 -1.94 18.11
C GLY A 153 2.44 -2.31 16.62
N HIS A 154 1.24 -2.14 16.05
CA HIS A 154 0.96 -2.46 14.65
C HIS A 154 1.97 -1.84 13.68
N PHE A 155 2.19 -0.54 13.78
CA PHE A 155 3.08 0.17 12.86
C PHE A 155 4.56 -0.15 13.07
N ASP A 156 4.98 -0.51 14.28
CA ASP A 156 6.34 -0.99 14.54
C ASP A 156 6.57 -2.32 13.78
N GLY A 157 5.59 -3.21 13.79
CA GLY A 157 5.60 -4.45 13.02
C GLY A 157 5.62 -4.20 11.51
N VAL A 158 4.77 -3.27 11.02
CA VAL A 158 4.72 -2.90 9.59
C VAL A 158 6.05 -2.30 9.13
N LEU A 159 6.59 -1.32 9.85
CA LEU A 159 7.85 -0.69 9.48
C LEU A 159 9.02 -1.67 9.51
N THR A 160 9.02 -2.58 10.50
CA THR A 160 10.06 -3.61 10.61
C THR A 160 10.05 -4.54 9.38
N VAL A 161 8.89 -5.07 8.97
CA VAL A 161 8.82 -5.98 7.83
C VAL A 161 9.10 -5.27 6.50
N VAL A 162 8.59 -4.05 6.31
CA VAL A 162 8.82 -3.29 5.08
C VAL A 162 10.29 -2.91 4.94
N ASN A 163 10.94 -2.52 6.03
CA ASN A 163 12.39 -2.31 6.06
C ASN A 163 13.17 -3.57 5.66
N LYS A 164 12.76 -4.75 6.18
CA LYS A 164 13.38 -6.02 5.75
C LYS A 164 13.22 -6.25 4.25
N PHE A 165 12.03 -6.03 3.70
CA PHE A 165 11.79 -6.17 2.26
C PHE A 165 12.67 -5.23 1.44
N PHE A 166 12.80 -3.96 1.82
CA PHE A 166 13.67 -3.03 1.10
C PHE A 166 15.14 -3.46 1.15
N ASN A 167 15.61 -3.96 2.30
CA ASN A 167 16.96 -4.49 2.44
C ASN A 167 17.18 -5.84 1.72
N ILE A 168 16.13 -6.60 1.42
CA ILE A 168 16.19 -7.80 0.60
C ILE A 168 16.29 -7.44 -0.88
N ILE A 169 15.45 -6.51 -1.35
CA ILE A 169 15.28 -6.17 -2.76
C ILE A 169 16.40 -5.27 -3.28
N ARG A 170 16.78 -4.25 -2.54
CA ARG A 170 17.73 -3.22 -3.02
C ARG A 170 19.09 -3.79 -3.45
N PRO A 171 19.75 -4.70 -2.70
CA PRO A 171 20.99 -5.30 -3.15
C PRO A 171 20.86 -6.11 -4.45
N ALA A 172 19.73 -6.79 -4.65
CA ALA A 172 19.46 -7.57 -5.86
C ALA A 172 19.16 -6.67 -7.07
N ALA A 173 18.59 -5.49 -6.85
CA ALA A 173 18.31 -4.52 -7.90
C ALA A 173 19.58 -3.80 -8.42
N GLY A 174 20.72 -3.87 -7.73
CA GLY A 174 21.98 -3.26 -8.18
C GLY A 174 21.81 -1.76 -8.47
N ASN A 175 22.11 -1.32 -9.69
CA ASN A 175 22.00 0.06 -10.13
C ASN A 175 20.63 0.42 -10.74
N HIS A 176 19.69 -0.52 -10.79
CA HIS A 176 18.34 -0.29 -11.30
C HIS A 176 17.49 0.49 -10.30
N SER A 177 16.57 1.31 -10.78
CA SER A 177 15.64 2.04 -9.91
C SER A 177 14.63 1.08 -9.28
N VAL A 178 14.29 1.32 -8.01
CA VAL A 178 13.26 0.56 -7.28
C VAL A 178 12.09 1.48 -6.96
N ASN A 179 10.90 1.13 -7.44
CA ASN A 179 9.64 1.83 -7.19
C ASN A 179 8.73 0.94 -6.32
N ALA A 180 8.41 1.37 -5.12
CA ALA A 180 7.54 0.64 -4.20
C ALA A 180 6.12 1.23 -4.18
N TYR A 181 5.12 0.39 -4.47
CA TYR A 181 3.72 0.80 -4.64
C TYR A 181 2.91 0.47 -3.40
N PHE A 182 2.23 1.49 -2.87
CA PHE A 182 1.36 1.36 -1.71
C PHE A 182 0.03 2.06 -1.94
N GLY A 183 -1.05 1.46 -1.46
CA GLY A 183 -2.38 2.05 -1.51
C GLY A 183 -2.53 3.21 -0.53
N GLN A 184 -3.12 4.32 -0.98
CA GLN A 184 -3.44 5.46 -0.13
C GLN A 184 -4.61 5.22 0.82
N LYS A 185 -5.31 4.07 0.70
CA LYS A 185 -6.39 3.72 1.62
C LYS A 185 -5.89 3.61 3.05
N ASP A 186 -4.75 2.97 3.26
CA ASP A 186 -4.08 2.86 4.54
C ASP A 186 -3.11 4.05 4.71
N ALA A 187 -3.69 5.26 4.79
CA ALA A 187 -2.98 6.53 4.70
C ALA A 187 -1.88 6.65 5.75
N GLN A 188 -2.16 6.30 7.01
CA GLN A 188 -1.16 6.38 8.08
C GLN A 188 0.00 5.42 7.81
N GLN A 189 -0.28 4.20 7.36
CA GLN A 189 0.75 3.24 6.95
C GLN A 189 1.64 3.82 5.83
N TYR A 190 1.02 4.36 4.77
CA TYR A 190 1.75 4.96 3.65
C TYR A 190 2.68 6.08 4.12
N ILE A 191 2.19 6.99 4.95
CA ILE A 191 2.95 8.14 5.45
C ILE A 191 4.10 7.70 6.36
N LEU A 192 3.87 6.73 7.25
CA LEU A 192 4.91 6.18 8.12
C LEU A 192 6.02 5.49 7.32
N ILE A 193 5.66 4.70 6.29
CA ILE A 193 6.65 4.07 5.42
C ILE A 193 7.41 5.12 4.62
N GLN A 194 6.74 6.14 4.08
CA GLN A 194 7.39 7.25 3.38
C GLN A 194 8.37 7.99 4.30
N ARG A 195 8.00 8.18 5.56
CA ARG A 195 8.88 8.78 6.58
C ARG A 195 10.09 7.89 6.86
N MET A 196 9.89 6.58 7.01
CA MET A 196 10.97 5.61 7.17
C MET A 196 11.93 5.63 5.98
N VAL A 197 11.42 5.64 4.74
CA VAL A 197 12.27 5.74 3.53
C VAL A 197 13.18 6.96 3.59
N ARG A 198 12.65 8.10 4.01
CA ARG A 198 13.40 9.35 4.14
C ARG A 198 14.41 9.30 5.28
N ASP A 199 13.96 8.89 6.48
CA ASP A 199 14.77 8.95 7.69
C ASP A 199 15.90 7.91 7.70
N PHE A 200 15.71 6.76 7.03
CA PHE A 200 16.71 5.69 6.88
C PHE A 200 17.48 5.74 5.56
N ASN A 201 17.24 6.77 4.73
CA ASN A 201 17.90 6.95 3.43
C ASN A 201 17.77 5.70 2.52
N HIS A 202 16.60 5.06 2.51
CA HIS A 202 16.36 3.98 1.57
C HIS A 202 16.36 4.51 0.14
N ASP A 203 17.13 3.90 -0.73
CA ASP A 203 17.15 4.20 -2.17
C ASP A 203 15.98 3.48 -2.88
N VAL A 204 14.77 3.89 -2.50
CA VAL A 204 13.49 3.39 -3.01
C VAL A 204 12.57 4.58 -3.25
N THR A 205 11.93 4.62 -4.42
CA THR A 205 10.93 5.65 -4.73
C THR A 205 9.55 5.16 -4.33
N MET A 206 8.90 5.87 -3.42
CA MET A 206 7.52 5.58 -3.02
C MET A 206 6.53 6.02 -4.08
N ARG A 207 5.64 5.13 -4.52
CA ARG A 207 4.60 5.36 -5.53
C ARG A 207 3.22 5.18 -4.89
N PRO A 208 2.51 6.28 -4.61
CA PRO A 208 1.15 6.18 -4.09
C PRO A 208 0.19 5.71 -5.18
N VAL A 209 -0.73 4.83 -4.81
CA VAL A 209 -1.86 4.44 -5.66
C VAL A 209 -3.15 4.89 -5.00
N SER A 210 -3.97 5.63 -5.73
CA SER A 210 -5.22 6.19 -5.23
C SER A 210 -6.16 5.11 -4.72
N ILE A 211 -7.03 5.49 -3.79
CA ILE A 211 -8.06 4.60 -3.24
C ILE A 211 -8.96 4.11 -4.38
N VAL A 212 -9.05 2.81 -4.51
CA VAL A 212 -10.01 2.17 -5.41
C VAL A 212 -11.35 2.05 -4.68
N ARG A 213 -12.43 2.48 -5.34
CA ARG A 213 -13.78 2.42 -4.82
C ARG A 213 -14.64 1.56 -5.72
N ASP A 214 -15.68 0.95 -5.15
CA ASP A 214 -16.73 0.32 -5.94
C ASP A 214 -17.61 1.37 -6.66
N ASP A 215 -18.54 0.90 -7.49
CA ASP A 215 -19.45 1.76 -8.27
C ASP A 215 -20.30 2.68 -7.38
N ASN A 216 -20.51 2.34 -6.11
CA ASN A 216 -21.28 3.14 -5.16
C ASN A 216 -20.41 4.12 -4.36
N GLY A 217 -19.07 4.01 -4.48
CA GLY A 217 -18.11 4.89 -3.81
C GLY A 217 -17.49 4.31 -2.53
N LEU A 218 -17.80 3.08 -2.14
CA LEU A 218 -17.18 2.42 -0.98
C LEU A 218 -15.72 2.06 -1.30
N ALA A 219 -14.80 2.42 -0.42
CA ALA A 219 -13.39 2.05 -0.55
C ALA A 219 -13.23 0.52 -0.48
N LEU A 220 -12.51 -0.07 -1.46
CA LEU A 220 -12.32 -1.52 -1.51
C LEU A 220 -11.43 -2.00 -0.36
N SER A 221 -11.90 -3.04 0.32
CA SER A 221 -11.23 -3.71 1.44
C SER A 221 -11.65 -5.17 1.50
N SER A 222 -10.74 -6.05 1.94
CA SER A 222 -11.08 -7.44 2.25
C SER A 222 -12.21 -7.54 3.30
N ARG A 223 -12.29 -6.57 4.21
CA ARG A 223 -13.33 -6.50 5.24
C ARG A 223 -14.73 -6.21 4.69
N ASN A 224 -14.85 -5.69 3.47
CA ASN A 224 -16.16 -5.46 2.84
C ASN A 224 -16.93 -6.77 2.62
N GLY A 225 -16.24 -7.92 2.58
CA GLY A 225 -16.88 -9.24 2.52
C GLY A 225 -17.70 -9.61 3.75
N TYR A 226 -17.48 -8.94 4.88
CA TYR A 226 -18.23 -9.19 6.13
C TYR A 226 -19.53 -8.38 6.24
N LEU A 227 -19.72 -7.37 5.36
CA LEU A 227 -20.88 -6.48 5.40
C LEU A 227 -22.08 -7.13 4.73
N SER A 228 -23.27 -7.03 5.36
CA SER A 228 -24.54 -7.23 4.68
C SER A 228 -24.81 -6.14 3.66
N ASP A 229 -25.83 -6.30 2.82
CA ASP A 229 -26.21 -5.28 1.83
C ASP A 229 -26.65 -3.98 2.51
N GLU A 230 -27.36 -4.06 3.65
CA GLU A 230 -27.78 -2.92 4.46
C GLU A 230 -26.57 -2.21 5.09
N GLU A 231 -25.60 -2.96 5.59
CA GLU A 231 -24.37 -2.42 6.16
C GLU A 231 -23.50 -1.77 5.07
N ARG A 232 -23.48 -2.33 3.86
CA ARG A 232 -22.77 -1.71 2.70
C ARG A 232 -23.35 -0.34 2.36
N GLU A 233 -24.68 -0.21 2.32
CA GLU A 233 -25.31 1.10 2.07
C GLU A 233 -25.03 2.08 3.20
N SER A 234 -25.08 1.62 4.46
CA SER A 234 -24.73 2.46 5.62
C SER A 234 -23.27 2.91 5.59
N ALA A 235 -22.34 2.05 5.17
CA ALA A 235 -20.91 2.36 5.07
C ALA A 235 -20.60 3.50 4.08
N LEU A 236 -21.44 3.74 3.09
CA LEU A 236 -21.27 4.83 2.12
C LEU A 236 -21.29 6.22 2.77
N VAL A 237 -21.81 6.35 4.00
CA VAL A 237 -21.75 7.61 4.72
C VAL A 237 -20.31 8.10 4.90
N LEU A 238 -19.34 7.21 5.02
CA LEU A 238 -17.92 7.58 5.19
C LEU A 238 -17.39 8.31 3.96
N SER A 239 -17.47 7.69 2.79
CA SER A 239 -16.99 8.29 1.54
C SER A 239 -17.80 9.54 1.14
N ARG A 240 -19.14 9.53 1.34
CA ARG A 240 -20.00 10.68 1.08
C ARG A 240 -19.67 11.86 2.00
N THR A 241 -19.37 11.61 3.27
CA THR A 241 -18.97 12.66 4.20
C THR A 241 -17.59 13.22 3.83
N LEU A 242 -16.61 12.38 3.52
CA LEU A 242 -15.30 12.84 3.07
C LEU A 242 -15.39 13.68 1.80
N ALA A 243 -16.21 13.29 0.82
CA ALA A 243 -16.43 14.05 -0.41
C ALA A 243 -17.04 15.43 -0.12
N MET A 244 -18.01 15.51 0.80
CA MET A 244 -18.59 16.77 1.25
C MET A 244 -17.54 17.66 1.94
N LEU A 245 -16.70 17.11 2.80
CA LEU A 245 -15.60 17.86 3.46
C LEU A 245 -14.63 18.43 2.43
N ARG A 246 -14.26 17.63 1.42
CA ARG A 246 -13.40 18.09 0.33
C ARG A 246 -14.02 19.22 -0.47
N GLU A 247 -15.29 19.10 -0.85
CA GLU A 247 -15.99 20.15 -1.57
C GLU A 247 -16.04 21.45 -0.75
N ASN A 248 -16.35 21.36 0.55
CA ASN A 248 -16.34 22.51 1.45
C ASN A 248 -14.96 23.14 1.57
N SER A 249 -13.91 22.32 1.71
CA SER A 249 -12.53 22.79 1.76
C SER A 249 -12.10 23.55 0.50
N LEU A 250 -12.43 23.02 -0.67
CA LEU A 250 -12.10 23.64 -1.96
C LEU A 250 -12.84 24.97 -2.16
N ASN A 251 -14.06 25.10 -1.65
CA ASN A 251 -14.88 26.29 -1.80
C ASN A 251 -14.60 27.39 -0.75
N ARG A 252 -14.24 27.03 0.47
CA ARG A 252 -14.17 27.96 1.62
C ARG A 252 -12.85 27.88 2.40
N GLY A 253 -12.00 26.89 2.13
CA GLY A 253 -10.82 26.56 2.92
C GLY A 253 -11.12 25.56 4.02
N PHE A 254 -10.10 24.80 4.41
CA PHE A 254 -10.25 23.72 5.40
C PHE A 254 -10.57 24.22 6.83
N HIS A 255 -10.26 25.47 7.13
CA HIS A 255 -10.59 26.10 8.43
C HIS A 255 -12.10 26.35 8.63
N GLU A 256 -12.88 26.40 7.53
CA GLU A 256 -14.32 26.60 7.55
C GLU A 256 -15.12 25.30 7.53
N ILE A 257 -14.44 24.16 7.76
CA ILE A 257 -15.07 22.83 7.77
C ILE A 257 -15.83 22.66 9.09
N ASP A 258 -17.13 22.35 8.99
CA ASP A 258 -17.95 21.89 10.11
C ASP A 258 -17.67 20.41 10.40
N LEU A 259 -16.62 20.16 11.16
CA LEU A 259 -16.21 18.80 11.52
C LEU A 259 -17.20 18.14 12.49
N ASP A 260 -17.83 18.91 13.38
CA ASP A 260 -18.79 18.38 14.34
C ASP A 260 -20.09 17.97 13.66
N GLY A 261 -20.60 18.77 12.72
CA GLY A 261 -21.74 18.38 11.87
C GLY A 261 -21.44 17.14 11.01
N ALA A 262 -20.20 17.00 10.53
CA ALA A 262 -19.77 15.80 9.81
C ALA A 262 -19.73 14.55 10.72
N ARG A 263 -19.26 14.69 11.96
CA ARG A 263 -19.27 13.63 12.97
C ARG A 263 -20.71 13.21 13.33
N GLU A 264 -21.60 14.18 13.52
CA GLU A 264 -23.01 13.94 13.80
C GLU A 264 -23.69 13.20 12.62
N ARG A 265 -23.42 13.60 11.39
CA ARG A 265 -23.91 12.93 10.18
C ARG A 265 -23.53 11.44 10.15
N ILE A 266 -22.30 11.10 10.47
CA ILE A 266 -21.85 9.69 10.53
C ILE A 266 -22.57 8.95 11.64
N ASN A 267 -22.61 9.50 12.86
CA ASN A 267 -23.23 8.87 14.02
C ASN A 267 -24.76 8.75 13.93
N SER A 268 -25.43 9.60 13.14
CA SER A 268 -26.87 9.52 12.93
C SER A 268 -27.27 8.45 11.89
N THR A 269 -26.29 7.87 11.18
CA THR A 269 -26.54 6.81 10.20
C THR A 269 -26.81 5.48 10.91
N PRO A 270 -27.94 4.79 10.61
CA PRO A 270 -28.28 3.53 11.25
C PRO A 270 -27.17 2.49 11.10
N GLY A 271 -26.81 1.82 12.20
CA GLY A 271 -25.79 0.77 12.22
C GLY A 271 -24.34 1.28 12.15
N VAL A 272 -24.12 2.60 12.12
CA VAL A 272 -22.77 3.20 12.10
C VAL A 272 -22.45 3.85 13.44
N ARG A 273 -21.26 3.60 13.93
CA ARG A 273 -20.68 4.23 15.13
C ARG A 273 -19.30 4.77 14.79
N LEU A 274 -19.18 6.08 14.81
CA LEU A 274 -17.88 6.75 14.56
C LEU A 274 -16.86 6.34 15.62
N ASP A 275 -15.65 6.06 15.18
CA ASP A 275 -14.46 5.90 16.03
C ASP A 275 -13.70 7.22 16.09
N TYR A 276 -13.27 7.73 14.92
CA TYR A 276 -12.75 9.07 14.78
C TYR A 276 -13.04 9.67 13.40
N LEU A 277 -13.11 10.97 13.31
CA LEU A 277 -13.03 11.78 12.09
C LEU A 277 -12.16 12.99 12.40
N GLU A 278 -10.99 13.07 11.76
CA GLU A 278 -9.98 14.09 12.05
C GLU A 278 -9.39 14.68 10.77
N LEU A 279 -9.02 15.96 10.85
CA LEU A 279 -8.22 16.63 9.84
C LEU A 279 -6.77 16.69 10.33
N VAL A 280 -5.86 16.24 9.49
CA VAL A 280 -4.45 16.19 9.85
C VAL A 280 -3.55 16.76 8.75
N ASP A 281 -2.45 17.35 9.17
CA ASP A 281 -1.30 17.54 8.33
C ASP A 281 -0.57 16.18 8.17
N PRO A 282 -0.45 15.63 6.96
CA PRO A 282 0.16 14.32 6.77
C PRO A 282 1.65 14.25 7.13
N MET A 283 2.32 15.39 7.30
CA MET A 283 3.74 15.42 7.69
C MET A 283 3.95 15.22 9.20
N THR A 284 2.98 15.65 10.02
CA THR A 284 3.11 15.67 11.47
C THR A 284 2.04 14.84 12.19
N PHE A 285 0.97 14.45 11.52
CA PHE A 285 -0.27 13.91 12.11
C PHE A 285 -0.81 14.81 13.25
N GLY A 286 -0.50 16.12 13.18
CA GLY A 286 -1.08 17.16 14.02
C GLY A 286 -2.21 17.89 13.29
N GLU A 287 -2.80 18.86 14.00
CA GLU A 287 -3.78 19.77 13.40
C GLU A 287 -3.16 20.51 12.21
N PRO A 288 -3.87 20.64 11.08
CA PRO A 288 -3.35 21.36 9.94
C PRO A 288 -3.31 22.87 10.24
N THR A 289 -2.30 23.55 9.72
CA THR A 289 -2.10 24.99 9.80
C THR A 289 -2.17 25.63 8.41
N GLU A 290 -2.10 26.95 8.34
CA GLU A 290 -2.04 27.67 7.05
C GLU A 290 -0.82 27.26 6.22
N GLU A 291 0.26 26.84 6.89
CA GLU A 291 1.53 26.40 6.26
C GLU A 291 1.46 24.94 5.76
N SER A 292 0.43 24.18 6.15
CA SER A 292 0.27 22.80 5.72
C SER A 292 0.01 22.74 4.21
N GLU A 293 0.93 22.13 3.46
CA GLU A 293 0.80 21.95 2.01
C GLU A 293 -0.37 21.03 1.64
N ARG A 294 -0.68 20.08 2.52
CA ARG A 294 -1.77 19.12 2.36
C ARG A 294 -2.58 19.02 3.64
N VAL A 295 -3.87 18.77 3.50
CA VAL A 295 -4.78 18.47 4.60
C VAL A 295 -5.50 17.17 4.28
N LEU A 296 -5.35 16.19 5.15
CA LEU A 296 -5.96 14.88 5.00
C LEU A 296 -7.09 14.69 6.00
N ALA A 297 -8.28 14.37 5.53
CA ALA A 297 -9.36 13.90 6.38
C ALA A 297 -9.22 12.38 6.56
N LEU A 298 -9.14 11.94 7.81
CA LEU A 298 -9.09 10.53 8.19
C LEU A 298 -10.39 10.17 8.90
N VAL A 299 -10.97 9.03 8.55
CA VAL A 299 -12.17 8.50 9.24
C VAL A 299 -12.01 7.02 9.54
N ALA A 300 -12.44 6.64 10.74
CA ALA A 300 -12.68 5.24 11.11
C ALA A 300 -14.06 5.13 11.78
N ALA A 301 -14.79 4.09 11.43
CA ALA A 301 -16.10 3.82 12.02
C ALA A 301 -16.40 2.32 12.05
N PHE A 302 -17.20 1.91 12.99
CA PHE A 302 -17.82 0.59 13.02
C PHE A 302 -19.13 0.62 12.25
N VAL A 303 -19.28 -0.29 11.31
CA VAL A 303 -20.53 -0.57 10.59
C VAL A 303 -20.96 -1.97 11.00
N GLY A 304 -22.00 -2.07 11.83
CA GLY A 304 -22.24 -3.29 12.58
C GLY A 304 -20.98 -3.67 13.41
N PRO A 305 -20.49 -4.92 13.32
CA PRO A 305 -19.26 -5.35 13.99
C PRO A 305 -17.99 -4.98 13.23
N THR A 306 -18.08 -4.58 11.95
CA THR A 306 -16.94 -4.38 11.07
C THR A 306 -16.39 -2.97 11.17
N ARG A 307 -15.11 -2.82 11.54
CA ARG A 307 -14.41 -1.54 11.54
C ARG A 307 -13.86 -1.24 10.16
N LEU A 308 -14.27 -0.11 9.61
CA LEU A 308 -13.83 0.40 8.31
C LEU A 308 -13.06 1.70 8.47
N ILE A 309 -12.11 1.91 7.55
CA ILE A 309 -11.36 3.16 7.44
C ILE A 309 -11.46 3.72 6.02
N ASP A 310 -11.43 5.03 5.93
CA ASP A 310 -11.34 5.76 4.67
C ASP A 310 -10.60 7.08 4.89
N ASN A 311 -10.17 7.72 3.82
CA ASN A 311 -9.53 9.02 3.88
C ASN A 311 -9.70 9.81 2.58
N MET A 312 -9.44 11.13 2.66
CA MET A 312 -9.50 12.00 1.49
C MET A 312 -8.59 13.21 1.66
N ASP A 313 -7.83 13.52 0.62
CA ASP A 313 -7.08 14.77 0.54
C ASP A 313 -8.05 15.92 0.25
N LEU A 314 -7.97 16.97 1.06
CA LEU A 314 -8.90 18.12 1.03
C LEU A 314 -8.35 19.33 0.27
N ARG A 315 -7.10 19.26 -0.24
CA ARG A 315 -6.47 20.31 -1.06
C ARG A 315 -6.14 19.84 -2.46
#